data_c213b0e7686e4c27507453a667303cc8
#
_entry.id   c213b0e7686e4c27507453a667303cc8
#
_cell.length_a   1.000
_cell.length_b   1.000
_cell.length_c   1.000
_cell.angle_alpha   90.00
_cell.angle_beta   90.00
_cell.angle_gamma   90.00
#
_symmetry.space_group_name_H-M   'P 1'
#
loop_
_entity.id
_entity.type
_entity.pdbx_description
1 polymer ?
#
loop_
_entity_poly.entity_id
_entity_poly.type
_entity_poly.pdbx_seq_one_letter_code
_entity_poly.pdbx_strand_id
1 'polypeptide(L)'
;MYNLAHRFLKNLNPETAHNISIQALKLGLYPKITFTNSEILEQTIWGRRFQTPIGLSAGFDKNAEVIKPILNLGFSFTELGTVTPLAQAGNPKPRIHRFPKHQALINSLGFNNKGMKIFENNITNSNFKENFQDKIVGINIGNNKETKDILSDLELLFEKLHRLGDYIVINLSSPNTPGLRDNLKSHSFEKIVSRLHQLRDHNHSKIPILFKISPDITEQEKKDIALISLANDIDGLILTNTSIDKSSVEQELKGGLSGRPLFYKSNKIIRDFYTLTSGKIKIIGVGGIFDANDILTKMKFGASLVQVYTSFTYNGPYHIKKLTLELKSLIKQQGFRSISEVIGQDS
;
A
#
# COMPACT_ATOMS: atom_id res chain seq x y z
N MET A 1 -10.09 -21.55 16.09
CA MET A 1 -8.66 -21.85 15.87
C MET A 1 -7.85 -20.59 15.49
N TYR A 2 -8.09 -19.93 14.34
CA TYR A 2 -7.27 -18.80 13.86
C TYR A 2 -7.21 -17.58 14.80
N ASN A 3 -8.31 -17.22 15.48
CA ASN A 3 -8.31 -16.12 16.46
C ASN A 3 -7.44 -16.42 17.69
N LEU A 4 -7.37 -17.69 18.10
CA LEU A 4 -6.52 -18.11 19.22
C LEU A 4 -5.05 -18.05 18.84
N ALA A 5 -4.68 -18.56 17.66
CA ALA A 5 -3.34 -18.45 17.10
C ALA A 5 -2.90 -16.99 16.96
N HIS A 6 -3.80 -16.13 16.46
CA HIS A 6 -3.53 -14.71 16.34
C HIS A 6 -3.30 -14.01 17.70
N ARG A 7 -4.07 -14.37 18.74
CA ARG A 7 -3.83 -13.86 20.12
C ARG A 7 -2.45 -14.25 20.63
N PHE A 8 -2.00 -15.46 20.36
CA PHE A 8 -0.65 -15.91 20.72
C PHE A 8 0.43 -15.10 19.98
N LEU A 9 0.28 -14.91 18.67
CA LEU A 9 1.22 -14.12 17.84
C LEU A 9 1.40 -12.67 18.33
N LYS A 10 0.36 -12.08 18.94
CA LYS A 10 0.47 -10.71 19.49
C LYS A 10 1.45 -10.59 20.65
N ASN A 11 1.73 -11.67 21.37
CA ASN A 11 2.65 -11.68 22.50
C ASN A 11 4.11 -11.89 22.07
N LEU A 12 4.35 -12.28 20.81
CA LEU A 12 5.70 -12.49 20.30
C LEU A 12 6.31 -11.18 19.81
N ASN A 13 7.65 -11.17 19.67
CA ASN A 13 8.33 -10.10 18.96
C ASN A 13 7.65 -9.85 17.60
N PRO A 14 7.40 -8.59 17.20
CA PRO A 14 6.62 -8.28 16.00
C PRO A 14 7.18 -8.89 14.70
N GLU A 15 8.48 -8.89 14.52
CA GLU A 15 9.12 -9.46 13.32
C GLU A 15 9.08 -10.98 13.32
N THR A 16 9.23 -11.61 14.48
CA THR A 16 9.05 -13.06 14.66
C THR A 16 7.62 -13.48 14.34
N ALA A 17 6.63 -12.76 14.88
CA ALA A 17 5.21 -12.99 14.61
C ALA A 17 4.89 -12.87 13.11
N HIS A 18 5.47 -11.87 12.44
CA HIS A 18 5.33 -11.71 10.99
C HIS A 18 5.89 -12.92 10.23
N ASN A 19 7.11 -13.36 10.55
CA ASN A 19 7.73 -14.50 9.89
C ASN A 19 6.93 -15.79 10.09
N ILE A 20 6.42 -16.03 11.30
CA ILE A 20 5.54 -17.17 11.58
C ILE A 20 4.25 -17.08 10.76
N SER A 21 3.67 -15.86 10.63
CA SER A 21 2.47 -15.65 9.83
C SER A 21 2.72 -15.97 8.34
N ILE A 22 3.86 -15.54 7.78
CA ILE A 22 4.24 -15.89 6.40
C ILE A 22 4.38 -17.40 6.23
N GLN A 23 5.02 -18.11 7.19
CA GLN A 23 5.14 -19.57 7.13
C GLN A 23 3.77 -20.26 7.24
N ALA A 24 2.91 -19.82 8.14
CA ALA A 24 1.54 -20.35 8.28
C ALA A 24 0.74 -20.17 6.97
N LEU A 25 0.86 -19.01 6.33
CA LEU A 25 0.22 -18.75 5.03
C LEU A 25 0.75 -19.67 3.93
N LYS A 26 2.07 -19.92 3.87
CA LYS A 26 2.67 -20.88 2.93
C LYS A 26 2.18 -22.31 3.12
N LEU A 27 1.97 -22.70 4.38
CA LEU A 27 1.45 -24.03 4.74
C LEU A 27 -0.08 -24.17 4.57
N GLY A 28 -0.76 -23.14 4.09
CA GLY A 28 -2.22 -23.17 3.93
C GLY A 28 -3.00 -23.01 5.24
N LEU A 29 -2.35 -22.61 6.33
CA LEU A 29 -2.96 -22.44 7.66
C LEU A 29 -3.62 -21.06 7.82
N TYR A 30 -4.65 -20.81 7.02
CA TYR A 30 -5.41 -19.55 7.04
C TYR A 30 -6.88 -19.79 6.68
N PRO A 31 -7.81 -18.93 7.12
CA PRO A 31 -9.21 -19.05 6.71
C PRO A 31 -9.37 -18.59 5.26
N LYS A 32 -10.07 -19.36 4.45
CA LYS A 32 -10.51 -18.91 3.12
C LYS A 32 -11.76 -18.07 3.28
N ILE A 33 -11.71 -16.82 2.83
CA ILE A 33 -12.80 -15.87 2.89
C ILE A 33 -13.28 -15.60 1.48
N THR A 34 -14.50 -16.06 1.20
CA THR A 34 -15.20 -15.77 -0.06
C THR A 34 -16.27 -14.70 0.21
N PHE A 35 -16.37 -13.74 -0.68
CA PHE A 35 -17.49 -12.81 -0.71
C PHE A 35 -18.47 -13.23 -1.79
N THR A 36 -19.75 -13.25 -1.47
CA THR A 36 -20.78 -13.19 -2.49
C THR A 36 -20.73 -11.81 -3.13
N ASN A 37 -20.74 -11.74 -4.44
CA ASN A 37 -20.63 -10.51 -5.22
C ASN A 37 -21.41 -9.37 -4.56
N SER A 38 -20.72 -8.26 -4.38
CA SER A 38 -21.31 -7.05 -3.84
C SER A 38 -21.10 -5.91 -4.84
N GLU A 39 -21.93 -5.88 -5.88
CA GLU A 39 -21.89 -4.87 -6.94
C GLU A 39 -21.79 -3.44 -6.40
N ILE A 40 -22.42 -3.20 -5.25
CA ILE A 40 -22.37 -1.89 -4.57
C ILE A 40 -20.95 -1.46 -4.14
N LEU A 41 -20.01 -2.40 -3.94
CA LEU A 41 -18.62 -2.14 -3.56
C LEU A 41 -17.64 -2.26 -4.72
N GLU A 42 -18.12 -2.67 -5.91
CA GLU A 42 -17.27 -2.86 -7.06
C GLU A 42 -16.92 -1.55 -7.74
N GLN A 43 -15.72 -1.49 -8.29
CA GLN A 43 -15.22 -0.36 -9.09
C GLN A 43 -14.34 -0.85 -10.22
N THR A 44 -14.36 -0.11 -11.34
CA THR A 44 -13.38 -0.29 -12.42
C THR A 44 -12.41 0.89 -12.40
N ILE A 45 -11.14 0.61 -12.16
CA ILE A 45 -10.06 1.60 -12.12
C ILE A 45 -8.92 1.07 -13.00
N TRP A 46 -8.32 1.91 -13.84
CA TRP A 46 -7.28 1.53 -14.82
C TRP A 46 -7.67 0.33 -15.71
N GLY A 47 -8.97 0.21 -16.04
CA GLY A 47 -9.48 -0.93 -16.82
C GLY A 47 -9.51 -2.26 -16.04
N ARG A 48 -9.28 -2.24 -14.73
CA ARG A 48 -9.30 -3.41 -13.83
C ARG A 48 -10.50 -3.35 -12.89
N ARG A 49 -11.18 -4.50 -12.71
CA ARG A 49 -12.31 -4.63 -11.80
C ARG A 49 -11.84 -4.95 -10.38
N PHE A 50 -12.15 -4.09 -9.43
CA PHE A 50 -11.92 -4.28 -8.01
C PHE A 50 -13.23 -4.71 -7.35
N GLN A 51 -13.29 -5.92 -6.78
CA GLN A 51 -14.50 -6.46 -6.13
C GLN A 51 -14.90 -5.66 -4.88
N THR A 52 -13.93 -5.07 -4.18
CA THR A 52 -14.12 -4.17 -3.06
C THR A 52 -13.00 -3.12 -3.07
N PRO A 53 -13.17 -1.98 -2.42
CA PRO A 53 -12.09 -0.97 -2.38
C PRO A 53 -10.92 -1.35 -1.45
N ILE A 54 -10.92 -2.52 -0.81
CA ILE A 54 -10.01 -2.86 0.29
C ILE A 54 -8.86 -3.74 -0.19
N GLY A 55 -7.63 -3.24 -0.03
CA GLY A 55 -6.39 -3.95 -0.32
C GLY A 55 -5.43 -4.08 0.86
N LEU A 56 -4.41 -4.90 0.69
CA LEU A 56 -3.28 -5.01 1.62
C LEU A 56 -2.10 -4.15 1.12
N SER A 57 -1.60 -3.29 1.99
CA SER A 57 -0.47 -2.40 1.68
C SER A 57 0.86 -3.17 1.57
N ALA A 58 1.80 -2.63 0.78
CA ALA A 58 3.18 -3.11 0.71
C ALA A 58 3.83 -3.27 2.08
N GLY A 59 4.81 -4.17 2.14
CA GLY A 59 5.58 -4.47 3.35
C GLY A 59 5.15 -5.75 4.06
N PHE A 60 3.98 -6.31 3.75
CA PHE A 60 3.56 -7.59 4.30
C PHE A 60 4.22 -8.75 3.55
N ASP A 61 4.02 -8.86 2.26
CA ASP A 61 4.72 -9.84 1.40
C ASP A 61 5.79 -9.14 0.55
N LYS A 62 6.99 -9.05 1.11
CA LYS A 62 8.09 -8.32 0.47
C LYS A 62 8.75 -9.08 -0.68
N ASN A 63 8.52 -10.38 -0.75
CA ASN A 63 9.21 -11.27 -1.68
C ASN A 63 8.26 -12.06 -2.59
N ALA A 64 6.97 -11.70 -2.64
CA ALA A 64 5.94 -12.41 -3.40
C ALA A 64 5.79 -13.90 -3.02
N GLU A 65 5.87 -14.19 -1.72
CA GLU A 65 5.88 -15.58 -1.20
C GLU A 65 4.50 -16.13 -0.86
N VAL A 66 3.48 -15.26 -0.67
CA VAL A 66 2.16 -15.65 -0.15
C VAL A 66 1.00 -14.94 -0.86
N ILE A 67 1.11 -14.70 -2.17
CA ILE A 67 0.12 -13.98 -2.99
C ILE A 67 -1.27 -14.62 -2.88
N LYS A 68 -1.38 -15.91 -3.24
CA LYS A 68 -2.66 -16.65 -3.19
C LYS A 68 -3.28 -16.69 -1.80
N PRO A 69 -2.52 -17.01 -0.73
CA PRO A 69 -3.02 -16.93 0.64
C PRO A 69 -3.60 -15.56 1.00
N ILE A 70 -2.91 -14.47 0.68
CA ILE A 70 -3.38 -13.10 0.97
C ILE A 70 -4.71 -12.83 0.26
N LEU A 71 -4.80 -13.12 -1.04
CA LEU A 71 -6.01 -12.90 -1.81
C LEU A 71 -7.20 -13.74 -1.28
N ASN A 72 -6.92 -14.94 -0.77
CA ASN A 72 -7.91 -15.79 -0.11
C ASN A 72 -8.37 -15.30 1.28
N LEU A 73 -7.65 -14.35 1.90
CA LEU A 73 -8.09 -13.68 3.14
C LEU A 73 -9.16 -12.61 2.89
N GLY A 74 -9.62 -12.45 1.65
CA GLY A 74 -10.71 -11.55 1.30
C GLY A 74 -10.26 -10.16 0.81
N PHE A 75 -8.97 -9.94 0.60
CA PHE A 75 -8.50 -8.73 -0.06
C PHE A 75 -8.91 -8.72 -1.55
N SER A 76 -9.35 -7.59 -2.05
CA SER A 76 -9.61 -7.38 -3.47
C SER A 76 -8.31 -7.24 -4.24
N PHE A 77 -7.32 -6.62 -3.60
CA PHE A 77 -6.00 -6.44 -4.16
C PHE A 77 -4.91 -6.48 -3.09
N THR A 78 -3.68 -6.69 -3.50
CA THR A 78 -2.51 -6.66 -2.62
C THR A 78 -1.35 -5.96 -3.30
N GLU A 79 -0.52 -5.28 -2.51
CA GLU A 79 0.71 -4.66 -2.96
C GLU A 79 1.91 -5.44 -2.40
N LEU A 80 2.69 -6.04 -3.30
CA LEU A 80 3.87 -6.83 -2.98
C LEU A 80 5.11 -5.92 -2.92
N GLY A 81 6.08 -6.27 -2.10
CA GLY A 81 7.31 -5.49 -1.97
C GLY A 81 7.34 -4.69 -0.65
N THR A 82 8.21 -3.68 -0.51
CA THR A 82 9.08 -3.08 -1.55
C THR A 82 10.21 -4.03 -1.90
N VAL A 83 10.38 -4.26 -3.20
CA VAL A 83 11.49 -5.02 -3.75
C VAL A 83 12.59 -4.07 -4.26
N THR A 84 13.84 -4.46 -4.10
CA THR A 84 15.02 -3.74 -4.58
C THR A 84 15.81 -4.64 -5.57
N PRO A 85 16.66 -4.09 -6.44
CA PRO A 85 17.44 -4.89 -7.38
C PRO A 85 18.23 -6.01 -6.71
N LEU A 86 19.00 -5.68 -5.69
CA LEU A 86 19.76 -6.62 -4.90
C LEU A 86 19.05 -6.92 -3.57
N ALA A 87 19.29 -8.13 -3.05
CA ALA A 87 18.86 -8.47 -1.69
C ALA A 87 19.52 -7.55 -0.67
N GLN A 88 18.75 -7.17 0.36
CA GLN A 88 19.32 -6.40 1.47
C GLN A 88 18.67 -6.78 2.80
N ALA A 89 19.47 -6.78 3.86
CA ALA A 89 19.05 -7.16 5.21
C ALA A 89 18.12 -6.13 5.85
N GLY A 90 18.18 -4.87 5.40
CA GLY A 90 17.55 -3.73 6.03
C GLY A 90 18.30 -3.23 7.26
N ASN A 91 17.63 -2.43 8.08
CA ASN A 91 18.22 -1.84 9.27
C ASN A 91 18.40 -2.86 10.43
N PRO A 92 19.27 -2.58 11.44
CA PRO A 92 19.47 -3.45 12.60
C PRO A 92 18.17 -3.71 13.38
N LYS A 93 18.10 -4.87 14.02
CA LYS A 93 17.01 -5.25 14.93
C LYS A 93 17.33 -4.81 16.37
N PRO A 94 16.28 -4.53 17.20
CA PRO A 94 14.84 -4.55 16.90
C PRO A 94 14.41 -3.35 16.06
N ARG A 95 13.52 -3.57 15.10
CA ARG A 95 13.11 -2.56 14.11
C ARG A 95 11.61 -2.49 13.87
N ILE A 96 10.81 -3.16 14.71
CA ILE A 96 9.35 -3.05 14.76
C ILE A 96 8.92 -3.01 16.22
N HIS A 97 8.11 -2.00 16.58
CA HIS A 97 7.61 -1.80 17.92
C HIS A 97 6.09 -1.64 17.89
N ARG A 98 5.37 -2.32 18.80
CA ARG A 98 3.91 -2.25 18.94
C ARG A 98 3.52 -1.32 20.06
N PHE A 99 2.48 -0.51 19.83
CA PHE A 99 1.84 0.35 20.81
C PHE A 99 0.35 0.02 20.88
N PRO A 100 -0.05 -1.06 21.60
CA PRO A 100 -1.43 -1.54 21.58
C PRO A 100 -2.45 -0.50 22.07
N LYS A 101 -2.11 0.28 23.09
CA LYS A 101 -2.98 1.36 23.63
C LYS A 101 -3.31 2.41 22.57
N HIS A 102 -2.40 2.67 21.63
CA HIS A 102 -2.54 3.65 20.55
C HIS A 102 -2.95 2.99 19.22
N GLN A 103 -3.13 1.66 19.19
CA GLN A 103 -3.36 0.91 17.94
C GLN A 103 -2.33 1.28 16.85
N ALA A 104 -1.05 1.37 17.24
CA ALA A 104 0.03 1.89 16.41
C ALA A 104 1.22 0.93 16.33
N LEU A 105 2.01 1.10 15.26
CA LEU A 105 3.31 0.46 15.07
C LEU A 105 4.33 1.53 14.70
N ILE A 106 5.56 1.41 15.21
CA ILE A 106 6.72 2.10 14.68
C ILE A 106 7.62 1.06 14.02
N ASN A 107 8.06 1.31 12.78
CA ASN A 107 8.98 0.44 12.08
C ASN A 107 10.13 1.21 11.45
N SER A 108 11.31 0.58 11.45
CA SER A 108 12.52 1.07 10.78
C SER A 108 13.14 -0.02 9.89
N LEU A 109 12.32 -0.71 9.10
CA LEU A 109 12.70 -1.92 8.35
C LEU A 109 13.81 -1.68 7.31
N GLY A 110 13.77 -0.58 6.53
CA GLY A 110 14.81 -0.26 5.54
C GLY A 110 14.81 -1.19 4.32
N PHE A 111 13.61 -1.49 3.78
CA PHE A 111 13.43 -2.32 2.57
C PHE A 111 14.13 -3.69 2.61
N ASN A 112 14.04 -4.39 3.74
CA ASN A 112 14.57 -5.75 3.83
C ASN A 112 13.81 -6.69 2.88
N ASN A 113 14.52 -7.27 1.92
CA ASN A 113 13.97 -8.19 0.92
C ASN A 113 15.06 -9.09 0.32
N LYS A 114 14.65 -10.10 -0.45
CA LYS A 114 15.53 -11.11 -1.06
C LYS A 114 16.03 -10.73 -2.46
N GLY A 115 15.73 -9.51 -2.91
CA GLY A 115 16.12 -9.00 -4.22
C GLY A 115 15.18 -9.40 -5.35
N MET A 116 15.32 -8.68 -6.47
CA MET A 116 14.46 -8.77 -7.65
C MET A 116 14.37 -10.19 -8.22
N LYS A 117 15.50 -10.91 -8.34
CA LYS A 117 15.52 -12.25 -8.95
C LYS A 117 14.64 -13.26 -8.20
N ILE A 118 14.68 -13.26 -6.87
CA ILE A 118 13.83 -14.15 -6.05
C ILE A 118 12.38 -13.70 -6.13
N PHE A 119 12.12 -12.39 -6.10
CA PHE A 119 10.79 -11.82 -6.24
C PHE A 119 10.15 -12.22 -7.59
N GLU A 120 10.88 -12.05 -8.70
CA GLU A 120 10.45 -12.42 -10.05
C GLU A 120 10.09 -13.91 -10.14
N ASN A 121 10.97 -14.78 -9.63
CA ASN A 121 10.70 -16.22 -9.60
C ASN A 121 9.43 -16.56 -8.79
N ASN A 122 9.26 -15.96 -7.62
CA ASN A 122 8.12 -16.24 -6.76
C ASN A 122 6.79 -15.77 -7.39
N ILE A 123 6.75 -14.57 -7.97
CA ILE A 123 5.52 -14.06 -8.59
C ILE A 123 5.15 -14.87 -9.83
N THR A 124 6.13 -15.23 -10.66
CA THR A 124 5.93 -16.07 -11.85
C THR A 124 5.40 -17.46 -11.46
N ASN A 125 6.06 -18.13 -10.52
CA ASN A 125 5.66 -19.48 -10.06
C ASN A 125 4.32 -19.49 -9.30
N SER A 126 3.86 -18.35 -8.84
CA SER A 126 2.56 -18.26 -8.16
C SER A 126 1.38 -18.54 -9.09
N ASN A 127 1.53 -18.30 -10.40
CA ASN A 127 0.46 -18.39 -11.43
C ASN A 127 -0.85 -17.70 -10.97
N PHE A 128 -0.70 -16.54 -10.26
CA PHE A 128 -1.86 -15.89 -9.67
C PHE A 128 -2.84 -15.37 -10.73
N LYS A 129 -2.35 -14.90 -11.87
CA LYS A 129 -3.19 -14.40 -12.97
C LYS A 129 -4.14 -15.45 -13.54
N GLU A 130 -3.71 -16.71 -13.58
CA GLU A 130 -4.52 -17.84 -14.03
C GLU A 130 -5.58 -18.23 -12.99
N ASN A 131 -5.20 -18.17 -11.69
CA ASN A 131 -6.03 -18.66 -10.59
C ASN A 131 -6.99 -17.60 -10.01
N PHE A 132 -6.71 -16.30 -10.24
CA PHE A 132 -7.43 -15.16 -9.63
C PHE A 132 -7.64 -14.06 -10.66
N GLN A 133 -8.48 -14.29 -11.67
CA GLN A 133 -8.77 -13.31 -12.73
C GLN A 133 -9.40 -12.00 -12.21
N ASP A 134 -10.13 -12.09 -11.10
CA ASP A 134 -10.82 -10.96 -10.44
C ASP A 134 -10.01 -10.34 -9.29
N LYS A 135 -8.71 -10.64 -9.16
CA LYS A 135 -7.85 -10.12 -8.10
C LYS A 135 -6.67 -9.36 -8.70
N ILE A 136 -6.31 -8.28 -8.03
CA ILE A 136 -5.33 -7.32 -8.52
C ILE A 136 -4.07 -7.39 -7.66
N VAL A 137 -2.91 -7.38 -8.31
CA VAL A 137 -1.61 -7.43 -7.65
C VAL A 137 -0.75 -6.25 -8.11
N GLY A 138 -0.45 -5.34 -7.19
CA GLY A 138 0.51 -4.27 -7.39
C GLY A 138 1.93 -4.69 -6.99
N ILE A 139 2.93 -4.16 -7.67
CA ILE A 139 4.33 -4.36 -7.33
C ILE A 139 4.94 -3.04 -6.88
N ASN A 140 5.39 -3.00 -5.62
CA ASN A 140 6.05 -1.85 -5.04
C ASN A 140 7.57 -1.99 -5.20
N ILE A 141 8.19 -1.04 -5.88
CA ILE A 141 9.62 -1.03 -6.18
C ILE A 141 10.32 0.14 -5.48
N GLY A 142 11.58 -0.08 -5.14
CA GLY A 142 12.42 0.94 -4.52
C GLY A 142 13.90 0.63 -4.73
N ASN A 143 14.76 1.60 -4.45
CA ASN A 143 16.21 1.47 -4.62
C ASN A 143 16.87 0.70 -3.47
N ASN A 144 18.03 0.14 -3.74
CA ASN A 144 18.93 -0.34 -2.70
C ASN A 144 19.45 0.82 -1.85
N LYS A 145 19.78 0.56 -0.60
CA LYS A 145 20.25 1.57 0.36
C LYS A 145 21.55 2.23 -0.08
N GLU A 146 22.45 1.47 -0.65
CA GLU A 146 23.80 1.91 -1.06
C GLU A 146 23.82 2.48 -2.49
N THR A 147 22.69 2.48 -3.21
CA THR A 147 22.62 3.00 -4.58
C THR A 147 22.70 4.51 -4.58
N LYS A 148 23.62 5.05 -5.39
CA LYS A 148 23.78 6.51 -5.57
C LYS A 148 22.78 7.06 -6.59
N ASP A 149 22.52 6.33 -7.66
CA ASP A 149 21.53 6.70 -8.70
C ASP A 149 20.26 5.87 -8.54
N ILE A 150 19.29 6.46 -7.82
CA ILE A 150 17.98 5.84 -7.57
C ILE A 150 17.26 5.49 -8.88
N LEU A 151 17.41 6.33 -9.88
CA LEU A 151 16.70 6.16 -11.15
C LEU A 151 17.13 4.88 -11.86
N SER A 152 18.42 4.54 -11.85
CA SER A 152 18.92 3.29 -12.46
C SER A 152 18.30 2.03 -11.82
N ASP A 153 18.13 2.02 -10.50
CA ASP A 153 17.46 0.92 -9.80
C ASP A 153 15.99 0.81 -10.17
N LEU A 154 15.28 1.94 -10.27
CA LEU A 154 13.85 1.98 -10.62
C LEU A 154 13.63 1.55 -12.07
N GLU A 155 14.49 1.97 -13.01
CA GLU A 155 14.45 1.57 -14.42
C GLU A 155 14.62 0.05 -14.54
N LEU A 156 15.67 -0.50 -13.92
CA LEU A 156 15.92 -1.94 -13.92
C LEU A 156 14.73 -2.74 -13.39
N LEU A 157 14.18 -2.31 -12.25
CA LEU A 157 13.03 -2.99 -11.65
C LEU A 157 11.77 -2.87 -12.52
N PHE A 158 11.54 -1.70 -13.12
CA PHE A 158 10.40 -1.47 -14.02
C PHE A 158 10.50 -2.41 -15.23
N GLU A 159 11.63 -2.43 -15.93
CA GLU A 159 11.85 -3.26 -17.12
C GLU A 159 11.61 -4.76 -16.84
N LYS A 160 12.03 -5.24 -15.69
CA LYS A 160 11.89 -6.66 -15.32
C LYS A 160 10.50 -7.03 -14.81
N LEU A 161 9.81 -6.11 -14.12
CA LEU A 161 8.62 -6.45 -13.34
C LEU A 161 7.30 -5.92 -13.93
N HIS A 162 7.32 -4.97 -14.87
CA HIS A 162 6.09 -4.33 -15.37
C HIS A 162 5.06 -5.29 -15.98
N ARG A 163 5.47 -6.46 -16.47
CA ARG A 163 4.56 -7.48 -17.03
C ARG A 163 4.00 -8.45 -16.00
N LEU A 164 4.56 -8.45 -14.80
CA LEU A 164 4.23 -9.44 -13.76
C LEU A 164 3.08 -9.00 -12.85
N GLY A 165 2.90 -7.69 -12.66
CA GLY A 165 1.81 -7.12 -11.86
C GLY A 165 0.67 -6.53 -12.69
N ASP A 166 -0.28 -5.92 -12.00
CA ASP A 166 -1.40 -5.17 -12.56
C ASP A 166 -1.20 -3.66 -12.45
N TYR A 167 -0.33 -3.19 -11.57
CA TYR A 167 0.18 -1.82 -11.46
C TYR A 167 1.57 -1.83 -10.78
N ILE A 168 2.37 -0.79 -11.05
CA ILE A 168 3.67 -0.57 -10.40
C ILE A 168 3.57 0.61 -9.44
N VAL A 169 4.20 0.49 -8.28
CA VAL A 169 4.28 1.57 -7.29
C VAL A 169 5.73 1.96 -7.07
N ILE A 170 6.01 3.24 -7.25
CA ILE A 170 7.31 3.84 -6.98
C ILE A 170 7.33 4.35 -5.54
N ASN A 171 8.17 3.75 -4.69
CA ASN A 171 8.23 4.10 -3.27
C ASN A 171 9.36 5.10 -2.99
N LEU A 172 9.06 6.39 -3.10
CA LEU A 172 9.99 7.49 -2.83
C LEU A 172 9.87 8.05 -1.41
N SER A 173 9.08 7.44 -0.54
CA SER A 173 8.60 8.09 0.69
C SER A 173 8.96 7.35 1.98
N SER A 174 9.77 6.29 1.93
CA SER A 174 10.19 5.57 3.14
C SER A 174 11.03 6.48 4.05
N PRO A 175 10.66 6.63 5.34
CA PRO A 175 11.48 7.37 6.29
C PRO A 175 12.72 6.59 6.75
N ASN A 176 12.86 5.33 6.32
CA ASN A 176 13.85 4.38 6.81
C ASN A 176 15.04 4.22 5.87
N THR A 177 15.04 4.95 4.75
CA THR A 177 16.12 5.02 3.77
C THR A 177 16.59 6.47 3.68
N PRO A 178 17.85 6.79 4.10
CA PRO A 178 18.36 8.16 4.07
C PRO A 178 18.29 8.79 2.68
N GLY A 179 17.88 10.06 2.60
CA GLY A 179 17.81 10.82 1.34
C GLY A 179 16.68 10.43 0.38
N LEU A 180 15.95 9.34 0.63
CA LEU A 180 14.91 8.87 -0.30
C LEU A 180 13.81 9.90 -0.50
N ARG A 181 13.38 10.58 0.56
CA ARG A 181 12.32 11.60 0.50
C ARG A 181 12.72 12.87 -0.26
N ASP A 182 14.02 13.13 -0.46
CA ASP A 182 14.48 14.23 -1.30
C ASP A 182 14.02 14.08 -2.76
N ASN A 183 13.68 12.86 -3.18
CA ASN A 183 13.12 12.58 -4.50
C ASN A 183 11.65 13.00 -4.65
N LEU A 184 11.01 13.47 -3.59
CA LEU A 184 9.69 14.12 -3.64
C LEU A 184 9.79 15.63 -3.92
N LYS A 185 10.99 16.21 -3.91
CA LYS A 185 11.23 17.60 -4.36
C LYS A 185 10.94 17.68 -5.86
N SER A 186 10.35 18.79 -6.31
CA SER A 186 9.76 18.95 -7.65
C SER A 186 10.66 18.48 -8.77
N HIS A 187 11.91 18.97 -8.86
CA HIS A 187 12.83 18.59 -9.94
C HIS A 187 13.15 17.09 -9.98
N SER A 188 13.42 16.46 -8.84
CA SER A 188 13.72 15.02 -8.76
C SER A 188 12.48 14.19 -9.05
N PHE A 189 11.32 14.59 -8.54
CA PHE A 189 10.05 13.90 -8.75
C PHE A 189 9.67 13.92 -10.23
N GLU A 190 9.71 15.10 -10.88
CA GLU A 190 9.41 15.25 -12.30
C GLU A 190 10.34 14.41 -13.19
N LYS A 191 11.64 14.41 -12.89
CA LYS A 191 12.62 13.58 -13.61
C LYS A 191 12.27 12.09 -13.54
N ILE A 192 11.91 11.59 -12.35
CA ILE A 192 11.54 10.18 -12.15
C ILE A 192 10.24 9.85 -12.90
N VAL A 193 9.22 10.70 -12.79
CA VAL A 193 7.93 10.53 -13.47
C VAL A 193 8.15 10.45 -14.99
N SER A 194 8.79 11.46 -15.56
CA SER A 194 9.03 11.55 -17.03
C SER A 194 9.83 10.35 -17.53
N ARG A 195 10.86 9.93 -16.79
CA ARG A 195 11.69 8.80 -17.21
C ARG A 195 10.95 7.46 -17.18
N LEU A 196 10.15 7.20 -16.16
CA LEU A 196 9.35 5.97 -16.08
C LEU A 196 8.23 5.94 -17.12
N HIS A 197 7.64 7.08 -17.47
CA HIS A 197 6.69 7.16 -18.57
C HIS A 197 7.36 6.85 -19.92
N GLN A 198 8.55 7.42 -20.20
CA GLN A 198 9.34 7.07 -21.39
C GLN A 198 9.64 5.58 -21.46
N LEU A 199 10.03 4.95 -20.33
CA LEU A 199 10.25 3.50 -20.28
C LEU A 199 8.97 2.71 -20.53
N ARG A 200 7.84 3.13 -19.97
CA ARG A 200 6.54 2.52 -20.21
C ARG A 200 6.19 2.54 -21.71
N ASP A 201 6.37 3.68 -22.35
CA ASP A 201 6.07 3.87 -23.77
C ASP A 201 7.04 3.06 -24.65
N HIS A 202 8.33 3.09 -24.34
CA HIS A 202 9.35 2.28 -25.03
C HIS A 202 9.05 0.78 -24.98
N ASN A 203 8.56 0.29 -23.84
CA ASN A 203 8.16 -1.11 -23.66
C ASN A 203 6.75 -1.43 -24.20
N HIS A 204 6.06 -0.48 -24.81
CA HIS A 204 4.65 -0.61 -25.25
C HIS A 204 3.74 -1.13 -24.13
N SER A 205 4.05 -0.77 -22.91
CA SER A 205 3.29 -1.19 -21.72
C SER A 205 2.15 -0.21 -21.43
N LYS A 206 1.02 -0.74 -20.95
CA LYS A 206 -0.11 0.05 -20.45
C LYS A 206 -0.29 -0.09 -18.95
N ILE A 207 0.77 -0.56 -18.26
CA ILE A 207 0.70 -0.76 -16.83
C ILE A 207 0.57 0.59 -16.10
N PRO A 208 -0.38 0.74 -15.18
CA PRO A 208 -0.46 1.95 -14.35
C PRO A 208 0.78 2.12 -13.48
N ILE A 209 1.30 3.35 -13.40
CA ILE A 209 2.42 3.73 -12.54
C ILE A 209 1.92 4.67 -11.45
N LEU A 210 2.02 4.24 -10.21
CA LEU A 210 1.60 4.99 -9.04
C LEU A 210 2.80 5.44 -8.21
N PHE A 211 2.65 6.58 -7.50
CA PHE A 211 3.69 7.11 -6.63
C PHE A 211 3.22 7.12 -5.18
N LYS A 212 4.01 6.53 -4.27
CA LYS A 212 3.69 6.50 -2.83
C LYS A 212 4.35 7.67 -2.12
N ILE A 213 3.52 8.52 -1.52
CA ILE A 213 3.89 9.82 -0.98
C ILE A 213 3.99 9.77 0.56
N SER A 214 4.90 10.58 1.11
CA SER A 214 5.06 10.78 2.55
C SER A 214 3.92 11.63 3.13
N PRO A 215 3.45 11.36 4.36
CA PRO A 215 2.54 12.27 5.06
C PRO A 215 3.24 13.50 5.62
N ASP A 216 4.55 13.56 5.57
CA ASP A 216 5.37 14.61 6.20
C ASP A 216 5.93 15.62 5.17
N ILE A 217 5.22 15.79 4.06
CA ILE A 217 5.53 16.79 3.03
C ILE A 217 4.97 18.16 3.40
N THR A 218 5.65 19.20 2.95
CA THR A 218 5.23 20.60 3.12
C THR A 218 4.05 20.96 2.21
N GLU A 219 3.39 22.10 2.49
CA GLU A 219 2.31 22.60 1.63
C GLU A 219 2.80 22.91 0.21
N GLN A 220 4.06 23.40 0.07
CA GLN A 220 4.64 23.66 -1.25
C GLN A 220 4.90 22.36 -2.01
N GLU A 221 5.51 21.36 -1.37
CA GLU A 221 5.74 20.05 -1.98
C GLU A 221 4.43 19.38 -2.43
N LYS A 222 3.34 19.52 -1.67
CA LYS A 222 2.01 19.04 -2.10
C LYS A 222 1.57 19.67 -3.41
N LYS A 223 1.68 20.99 -3.52
CA LYS A 223 1.31 21.73 -4.73
C LYS A 223 2.15 21.29 -5.93
N ASP A 224 3.47 21.20 -5.73
CA ASP A 224 4.40 20.81 -6.77
C ASP A 224 4.12 19.38 -7.26
N ILE A 225 3.96 18.42 -6.34
CA ILE A 225 3.61 17.03 -6.68
C ILE A 225 2.27 16.98 -7.43
N ALA A 226 1.25 17.72 -6.99
CA ALA A 226 -0.04 17.75 -7.66
C ALA A 226 0.05 18.32 -9.10
N LEU A 227 0.78 19.40 -9.28
CA LEU A 227 1.02 20.00 -10.60
C LEU A 227 1.77 19.07 -11.54
N ILE A 228 2.87 18.47 -11.07
CA ILE A 228 3.66 17.50 -11.86
C ILE A 228 2.79 16.28 -12.19
N SER A 229 1.97 15.82 -11.24
CA SER A 229 1.06 14.69 -11.45
C SER A 229 0.05 14.96 -12.56
N LEU A 230 -0.52 16.16 -12.59
CA LEU A 230 -1.47 16.57 -13.63
C LEU A 230 -0.78 16.80 -14.99
N ALA A 231 0.40 17.45 -15.00
CA ALA A 231 1.14 17.76 -16.22
C ALA A 231 1.64 16.50 -16.95
N ASN A 232 1.90 15.43 -16.21
CA ASN A 232 2.41 14.17 -16.74
C ASN A 232 1.36 13.05 -16.79
N ASP A 233 0.07 13.32 -16.51
CA ASP A 233 -1.00 12.33 -16.50
C ASP A 233 -0.64 11.04 -15.75
N ILE A 234 -0.12 11.17 -14.49
CA ILE A 234 0.20 9.98 -13.71
C ILE A 234 -1.06 9.19 -13.39
N ASP A 235 -0.96 7.87 -13.33
CA ASP A 235 -2.11 7.00 -13.14
C ASP A 235 -2.70 7.07 -11.71
N GLY A 236 -1.88 7.37 -10.70
CA GLY A 236 -2.37 7.50 -9.35
C GLY A 236 -1.32 7.80 -8.28
N LEU A 237 -1.83 8.13 -7.09
CA LEU A 237 -1.05 8.36 -5.88
C LEU A 237 -1.46 7.39 -4.77
N ILE A 238 -0.48 6.94 -3.97
CA ILE A 238 -0.75 6.21 -2.72
C ILE A 238 -0.47 7.15 -1.54
N LEU A 239 -1.52 7.51 -0.83
CA LEU A 239 -1.52 8.48 0.25
C LEU A 239 -1.99 7.84 1.56
N THR A 240 -1.11 7.50 2.53
CA THR A 240 0.30 7.89 2.60
C THR A 240 1.20 6.73 3.05
N ASN A 241 2.51 6.96 3.06
CA ASN A 241 3.47 6.15 3.80
C ASN A 241 3.35 6.43 5.32
N THR A 242 4.27 5.88 6.13
CA THR A 242 4.35 6.12 7.58
C THR A 242 4.92 7.50 7.90
N SER A 243 4.57 8.08 9.06
CA SER A 243 5.00 9.41 9.51
C SER A 243 6.25 9.35 10.39
N ILE A 244 7.12 10.35 10.29
CA ILE A 244 8.21 10.57 11.27
C ILE A 244 7.71 11.23 12.55
N ASP A 245 6.56 11.87 12.52
CA ASP A 245 5.91 12.43 13.70
C ASP A 245 5.38 11.32 14.60
N LYS A 246 5.87 11.25 15.82
CA LYS A 246 5.57 10.23 16.84
C LYS A 246 5.00 10.84 18.13
N SER A 247 4.63 12.11 18.09
CA SER A 247 4.08 12.84 19.25
C SER A 247 2.94 12.11 19.93
N SER A 248 2.11 11.41 19.16
CA SER A 248 0.96 10.65 19.67
C SER A 248 1.31 9.38 20.46
N VAL A 249 2.54 8.90 20.40
CA VAL A 249 3.01 7.70 21.14
C VAL A 249 4.13 8.02 22.12
N GLU A 250 4.58 9.28 22.19
CA GLU A 250 5.59 9.80 23.12
C GLU A 250 6.87 8.96 23.17
N GLN A 251 7.40 8.58 21.97
CA GLN A 251 8.55 7.69 21.87
C GLN A 251 9.59 8.25 20.90
N GLU A 252 10.86 8.25 21.32
CA GLU A 252 12.02 8.66 20.50
C GLU A 252 12.63 7.52 19.67
N LEU A 253 11.83 6.56 19.24
CA LEU A 253 12.30 5.45 18.41
C LEU A 253 12.54 5.88 16.97
N LYS A 254 13.58 5.34 16.34
CA LYS A 254 13.81 5.53 14.90
C LYS A 254 12.71 4.81 14.09
N GLY A 255 12.32 5.40 12.97
CA GLY A 255 11.37 4.77 12.04
C GLY A 255 10.11 5.57 11.79
N GLY A 256 9.18 4.96 11.07
CA GLY A 256 7.90 5.55 10.70
C GLY A 256 6.74 5.00 11.54
N LEU A 257 5.89 5.91 12.02
CA LEU A 257 4.65 5.62 12.75
C LEU A 257 3.52 5.26 11.78
N SER A 258 2.80 4.19 12.10
CA SER A 258 1.59 3.75 11.40
C SER A 258 0.47 3.41 12.38
N GLY A 259 -0.74 3.19 11.89
CA GLY A 259 -1.90 2.86 12.70
C GLY A 259 -2.80 4.06 12.97
N ARG A 260 -3.65 3.95 14.01
CA ARG A 260 -4.68 4.94 14.35
C ARG A 260 -4.19 6.40 14.38
N PRO A 261 -3.01 6.71 14.92
CA PRO A 261 -2.52 8.09 14.97
C PRO A 261 -2.34 8.75 13.59
N LEU A 262 -2.12 7.95 12.54
CA LEU A 262 -1.92 8.48 11.19
C LEU A 262 -3.24 8.88 10.50
N PHE A 263 -4.41 8.55 11.06
CA PHE A 263 -5.71 8.69 10.40
C PHE A 263 -6.00 10.11 9.94
N TYR A 264 -5.93 11.08 10.83
CA TYR A 264 -6.26 12.48 10.50
C TYR A 264 -5.27 13.10 9.53
N LYS A 265 -3.98 12.84 9.72
CA LYS A 265 -2.93 13.37 8.85
C LYS A 265 -3.05 12.80 7.43
N SER A 266 -3.26 11.48 7.31
CA SER A 266 -3.49 10.84 6.01
C SER A 266 -4.76 11.36 5.32
N ASN A 267 -5.84 11.55 6.06
CA ASN A 267 -7.10 12.09 5.52
C ASN A 267 -6.94 13.52 4.99
N LYS A 268 -6.22 14.37 5.73
CA LYS A 268 -5.92 15.74 5.26
C LYS A 268 -5.15 15.70 3.93
N ILE A 269 -4.12 14.86 3.84
CA ILE A 269 -3.32 14.71 2.61
C ILE A 269 -4.19 14.21 1.44
N ILE A 270 -5.05 13.23 1.67
CA ILE A 270 -5.96 12.70 0.64
C ILE A 270 -6.86 13.82 0.11
N ARG A 271 -7.52 14.57 1.01
CA ARG A 271 -8.41 15.68 0.64
C ARG A 271 -7.64 16.77 -0.12
N ASP A 272 -6.48 17.17 0.39
CA ASP A 272 -5.65 18.21 -0.23
C ASP A 272 -5.29 17.82 -1.68
N PHE A 273 -4.83 16.59 -1.92
CA PHE A 273 -4.50 16.12 -3.27
C PHE A 273 -5.72 15.95 -4.16
N TYR A 274 -6.84 15.46 -3.64
CA TYR A 274 -8.07 15.36 -4.42
C TYR A 274 -8.53 16.73 -4.90
N THR A 275 -8.54 17.74 -4.02
CA THR A 275 -8.87 19.12 -4.35
C THR A 275 -7.88 19.72 -5.35
N LEU A 276 -6.56 19.61 -5.09
CA LEU A 276 -5.51 20.15 -5.96
C LEU A 276 -5.52 19.54 -7.37
N THR A 277 -5.92 18.29 -7.48
CA THR A 277 -5.98 17.58 -8.78
C THR A 277 -7.39 17.59 -9.39
N SER A 278 -8.36 18.23 -8.73
CA SER A 278 -9.78 18.22 -9.13
C SER A 278 -10.31 16.80 -9.38
N GLY A 279 -9.87 15.82 -8.57
CA GLY A 279 -10.27 14.42 -8.67
C GLY A 279 -9.77 13.66 -9.91
N LYS A 280 -8.92 14.26 -10.73
CA LYS A 280 -8.41 13.65 -11.97
C LYS A 280 -7.45 12.49 -11.70
N ILE A 281 -6.62 12.61 -10.66
CA ILE A 281 -5.64 11.59 -10.27
C ILE A 281 -6.30 10.59 -9.31
N LYS A 282 -6.17 9.27 -9.59
CA LYS A 282 -6.71 8.23 -8.71
C LYS A 282 -5.90 8.13 -7.43
N ILE A 283 -6.57 7.98 -6.29
CA ILE A 283 -5.93 7.92 -4.97
C ILE A 283 -6.21 6.60 -4.30
N ILE A 284 -5.16 5.91 -3.85
CA ILE A 284 -5.25 4.81 -2.89
C ILE A 284 -4.98 5.37 -1.49
N GLY A 285 -6.00 5.41 -0.64
CA GLY A 285 -5.89 5.96 0.71
C GLY A 285 -5.30 4.94 1.71
N VAL A 286 -4.25 5.34 2.43
CA VAL A 286 -3.56 4.47 3.41
C VAL A 286 -3.31 5.24 4.71
N GLY A 287 -3.52 4.58 5.86
CA GLY A 287 -3.21 5.12 7.19
C GLY A 287 -4.41 5.23 8.11
N GLY A 288 -4.33 4.55 9.24
CA GLY A 288 -5.29 4.70 10.35
C GLY A 288 -6.64 4.02 10.19
N ILE A 289 -6.86 3.17 9.19
CA ILE A 289 -8.11 2.45 8.97
C ILE A 289 -8.23 1.29 9.97
N PHE A 290 -9.29 1.29 10.80
CA PHE A 290 -9.61 0.23 11.76
C PHE A 290 -11.05 -0.27 11.68
N ASP A 291 -11.95 0.52 11.08
CA ASP A 291 -13.35 0.17 10.86
C ASP A 291 -13.86 0.68 9.51
N ALA A 292 -15.12 0.38 9.20
CA ALA A 292 -15.72 0.73 7.92
C ALA A 292 -16.01 2.25 7.78
N ASN A 293 -16.22 2.96 8.88
CA ASN A 293 -16.37 4.42 8.85
C ASN A 293 -15.06 5.10 8.46
N ASP A 294 -13.92 4.57 8.89
CA ASP A 294 -12.60 5.07 8.47
C ASP A 294 -12.42 4.95 6.95
N ILE A 295 -12.87 3.83 6.36
CA ILE A 295 -12.84 3.63 4.91
C ILE A 295 -13.74 4.66 4.22
N LEU A 296 -14.98 4.76 4.67
CA LEU A 296 -15.95 5.69 4.13
C LEU A 296 -15.45 7.13 4.16
N THR A 297 -14.86 7.55 5.28
CA THR A 297 -14.27 8.89 5.45
C THR A 297 -13.14 9.14 4.44
N LYS A 298 -12.23 8.18 4.25
CA LYS A 298 -11.15 8.33 3.25
C LYS A 298 -11.70 8.46 1.84
N MET A 299 -12.74 7.68 1.51
CA MET A 299 -13.36 7.74 0.19
C MET A 299 -14.11 9.06 -0.01
N LYS A 300 -14.82 9.56 0.99
CA LYS A 300 -15.46 10.89 0.94
C LYS A 300 -14.44 12.02 0.75
N PHE A 301 -13.21 11.86 1.25
CA PHE A 301 -12.10 12.79 0.99
C PHE A 301 -11.38 12.56 -0.35
N GLY A 302 -11.84 11.62 -1.17
CA GLY A 302 -11.35 11.45 -2.55
C GLY A 302 -10.54 10.19 -2.82
N ALA A 303 -10.34 9.30 -1.82
CA ALA A 303 -9.71 8.00 -2.11
C ALA A 303 -10.64 7.14 -2.97
N SER A 304 -10.12 6.58 -4.07
CA SER A 304 -10.83 5.61 -4.91
C SER A 304 -10.72 4.19 -4.36
N LEU A 305 -9.60 3.86 -3.75
CA LEU A 305 -9.29 2.59 -3.09
C LEU A 305 -8.64 2.86 -1.74
N VAL A 306 -8.59 1.85 -0.89
CA VAL A 306 -7.91 1.95 0.41
C VAL A 306 -7.03 0.73 0.67
N GLN A 307 -5.96 0.94 1.43
CA GLN A 307 -5.11 -0.16 1.90
C GLN A 307 -5.04 -0.18 3.42
N VAL A 308 -5.05 -1.38 3.98
CA VAL A 308 -4.84 -1.62 5.41
C VAL A 308 -3.53 -2.37 5.64
N TYR A 309 -2.92 -2.17 6.79
CA TYR A 309 -1.77 -2.92 7.29
C TYR A 309 -1.86 -3.12 8.81
N THR A 310 -1.72 -2.04 9.57
CA THR A 310 -1.65 -2.07 11.04
C THR A 310 -2.90 -2.68 11.65
N SER A 311 -4.09 -2.32 11.19
CA SER A 311 -5.34 -2.90 11.71
C SER A 311 -5.47 -4.39 11.40
N PHE A 312 -5.00 -4.84 10.24
CA PHE A 312 -4.96 -6.27 9.91
C PHE A 312 -4.03 -7.03 10.87
N THR A 313 -2.86 -6.47 11.23
CA THR A 313 -1.95 -7.10 12.19
C THR A 313 -2.55 -7.15 13.61
N TYR A 314 -3.36 -6.17 14.00
CA TYR A 314 -4.02 -6.13 15.31
C TYR A 314 -5.29 -7.00 15.38
N ASN A 315 -6.08 -7.06 14.32
CA ASN A 315 -7.41 -7.67 14.31
C ASN A 315 -7.45 -9.07 13.68
N GLY A 316 -6.39 -9.45 12.96
CA GLY A 316 -6.21 -10.80 12.45
C GLY A 316 -6.99 -11.11 11.16
N PRO A 317 -7.04 -12.40 10.78
CA PRO A 317 -7.40 -12.80 9.42
C PRO A 317 -8.86 -12.55 9.02
N TYR A 318 -9.78 -12.41 9.98
CA TYR A 318 -11.19 -12.13 9.69
C TYR A 318 -11.51 -10.64 9.58
N HIS A 319 -10.52 -9.77 9.79
CA HIS A 319 -10.73 -8.33 9.80
C HIS A 319 -11.28 -7.80 8.48
N ILE A 320 -10.78 -8.30 7.35
CA ILE A 320 -11.21 -7.85 6.03
C ILE A 320 -12.66 -8.23 5.75
N LYS A 321 -13.08 -9.43 6.15
CA LYS A 321 -14.49 -9.84 6.06
C LYS A 321 -15.38 -8.87 6.84
N LYS A 322 -14.99 -8.56 8.07
CA LYS A 322 -15.74 -7.61 8.92
C LYS A 322 -15.85 -6.23 8.23
N LEU A 323 -14.72 -5.64 7.83
CA LEU A 323 -14.68 -4.34 7.15
C LEU A 323 -15.58 -4.31 5.89
N THR A 324 -15.51 -5.35 5.07
CA THR A 324 -16.30 -5.44 3.82
C THR A 324 -17.79 -5.47 4.09
N LEU A 325 -18.23 -6.29 5.07
CA LEU A 325 -19.66 -6.41 5.42
C LEU A 325 -20.21 -5.12 6.04
N GLU A 326 -19.45 -4.51 6.95
CA GLU A 326 -19.82 -3.24 7.57
C GLU A 326 -19.87 -2.10 6.55
N LEU A 327 -18.88 -2.00 5.65
CA LEU A 327 -18.86 -0.99 4.59
C LEU A 327 -20.07 -1.13 3.66
N LYS A 328 -20.40 -2.37 3.25
CA LYS A 328 -21.60 -2.64 2.44
C LYS A 328 -22.88 -2.15 3.12
N SER A 329 -22.99 -2.36 4.43
CA SER A 329 -24.13 -1.90 5.22
C SER A 329 -24.19 -0.39 5.27
N LEU A 330 -23.07 0.29 5.53
CA LEU A 330 -22.98 1.75 5.60
C LEU A 330 -23.35 2.44 4.29
N ILE A 331 -22.85 1.92 3.15
CA ILE A 331 -23.18 2.46 1.83
C ILE A 331 -24.70 2.42 1.58
N LYS A 332 -25.33 1.28 1.89
CA LYS A 332 -26.79 1.12 1.77
C LYS A 332 -27.58 2.05 2.72
N GLN A 333 -27.16 2.14 3.99
CA GLN A 333 -27.79 2.98 5.00
C GLN A 333 -27.74 4.47 4.64
N GLN A 334 -26.66 4.92 3.98
CA GLN A 334 -26.53 6.29 3.50
C GLN A 334 -27.22 6.55 2.15
N GLY A 335 -27.89 5.54 1.57
CA GLY A 335 -28.66 5.69 0.35
C GLY A 335 -27.86 5.68 -0.96
N PHE A 336 -26.56 5.33 -0.90
CA PHE A 336 -25.73 5.25 -2.11
C PHE A 336 -26.01 3.97 -2.89
N ARG A 337 -25.99 4.07 -4.22
CA ARG A 337 -26.18 2.94 -5.14
C ARG A 337 -24.87 2.20 -5.39
N SER A 338 -23.75 2.91 -5.29
CA SER A 338 -22.39 2.35 -5.46
C SER A 338 -21.39 3.07 -4.60
N ILE A 339 -20.28 2.40 -4.32
CA ILE A 339 -19.14 2.98 -3.59
C ILE A 339 -18.51 4.15 -4.36
N SER A 340 -18.62 4.18 -5.69
CA SER A 340 -18.08 5.25 -6.52
C SER A 340 -18.77 6.59 -6.29
N GLU A 341 -20.05 6.59 -5.88
CA GLU A 341 -20.80 7.81 -5.57
C GLU A 341 -20.29 8.54 -4.31
N VAL A 342 -19.53 7.84 -3.48
CA VAL A 342 -18.99 8.39 -2.22
C VAL A 342 -17.74 9.23 -2.45
N ILE A 343 -17.00 8.95 -3.55
CA ILE A 343 -15.68 9.50 -3.75
C ILE A 343 -15.71 11.02 -3.89
N GLY A 344 -15.01 11.71 -2.98
CA GLY A 344 -14.83 13.17 -3.03
C GLY A 344 -16.00 13.99 -2.53
N GLN A 345 -17.01 13.40 -1.87
CA GLN A 345 -18.19 14.15 -1.40
C GLN A 345 -17.88 15.19 -0.31
N ASP A 346 -16.85 14.97 0.49
CA ASP A 346 -16.45 15.86 1.59
C ASP A 346 -15.08 16.54 1.31
N SER A 347 -14.65 16.61 0.04
CA SER A 347 -13.36 17.17 -0.39
C SER A 347 -13.39 18.66 -0.67
#